data_5f95714417ff04a7e5396d9631c2fdc4
#
_entry.id   5f95714417ff04a7e5396d9631c2fdc4
#
_cell.length_a   1.000
_cell.length_b   1.000
_cell.length_c   1.000
_cell.angle_alpha   90.00
_cell.angle_beta   90.00
_cell.angle_gamma   90.00
#
_symmetry.space_group_name_H-M   'P 1'
#
loop_
_entity.id
_entity.type
_entity.pdbx_description
1 polymer ?
#
loop_
_entity_poly.entity_id
_entity_poly.type
_entity_poly.pdbx_seq_one_letter_code
_entity_poly.pdbx_strand_id
1 'polypeptide(L)'
;MFQVDRGRTPDMSSISNMPISQEAVPVGDTGYVWDVYEDSLRMSTYLLAFIVSDFSYRVSAPTPNNVQFRIWSRAAATNQTVWAAEIGPQILSYYEEYFDTSLLLPKQDMIAILDFSAGCCLPSIP
;
A
#
# COMPACT_ATOMS: atom_id res chain seq x y z
N MET A 1 16.63 6.15 -5.20
CA MET A 1 16.60 4.79 -4.71
C MET A 1 16.37 4.87 -3.22
N PHE A 2 15.20 4.49 -2.74
CA PHE A 2 14.92 4.43 -1.31
C PHE A 2 14.52 3.00 -1.00
N GLN A 3 15.34 2.32 -0.24
CA GLN A 3 15.03 1.02 0.34
C GLN A 3 14.41 1.26 1.71
N VAL A 4 13.26 0.69 1.95
CA VAL A 4 12.59 0.75 3.27
C VAL A 4 12.70 -0.61 3.89
N ASP A 5 13.66 -0.75 4.82
CA ASP A 5 13.81 -1.96 5.62
C ASP A 5 13.11 -1.72 6.97
N ARG A 6 12.13 -2.54 7.31
CA ARG A 6 11.38 -2.42 8.56
C ARG A 6 11.37 -3.72 9.32
N GLY A 7 11.88 -3.67 10.55
CA GLY A 7 11.71 -4.74 11.51
C GLY A 7 10.28 -4.76 12.04
N ARG A 8 9.64 -5.92 11.96
CA ARG A 8 8.32 -6.20 12.52
C ARG A 8 8.32 -7.54 13.26
N THR A 9 7.31 -7.77 14.08
CA THR A 9 7.03 -9.10 14.62
C THR A 9 6.42 -9.99 13.52
N PRO A 10 6.64 -11.31 13.54
CA PRO A 10 6.16 -12.21 12.48
C PRO A 10 4.64 -12.25 12.29
N ASP A 11 3.89 -11.88 13.32
CA ASP A 11 2.42 -11.83 13.35
C ASP A 11 1.81 -10.57 12.74
N MET A 12 2.64 -9.58 12.40
CA MET A 12 2.20 -8.35 11.75
C MET A 12 2.51 -8.38 10.25
N SER A 13 1.85 -7.51 9.50
CA SER A 13 2.14 -7.23 8.10
C SER A 13 2.69 -5.83 7.94
N SER A 14 3.57 -5.62 6.98
CA SER A 14 4.01 -4.28 6.61
C SER A 14 3.53 -3.90 5.20
N ILE A 15 3.31 -2.61 5.00
CA ILE A 15 2.83 -2.04 3.75
C ILE A 15 3.65 -0.79 3.46
N SER A 16 4.09 -0.62 2.21
CA SER A 16 4.75 0.59 1.74
C SER A 16 4.31 0.92 0.31
N ASN A 17 4.83 2.00 -0.27
CA ASN A 17 4.49 2.43 -1.63
C ASN A 17 4.83 1.37 -2.70
N MET A 18 5.94 0.63 -2.53
CA MET A 18 6.40 -0.36 -3.49
C MET A 18 6.02 -1.79 -3.06
N PRO A 19 6.01 -2.75 -3.98
CA PRO A 19 5.87 -4.16 -3.65
C PRO A 19 7.00 -4.66 -2.73
N ILE A 20 6.71 -5.72 -1.97
CA ILE A 20 7.72 -6.42 -1.19
C ILE A 20 8.56 -7.28 -2.15
N SER A 21 9.88 -7.14 -2.09
CA SER A 21 10.83 -7.97 -2.82
C SER A 21 11.28 -9.19 -1.99
N GLN A 22 11.43 -9.01 -0.67
CA GLN A 22 11.74 -10.10 0.28
C GLN A 22 10.90 -9.90 1.53
N GLU A 23 10.14 -10.91 1.90
CA GLU A 23 9.25 -10.90 3.08
C GLU A 23 9.84 -11.71 4.22
N ALA A 24 9.66 -11.22 5.45
CA ALA A 24 9.96 -11.92 6.69
C ALA A 24 11.41 -12.45 6.80
N VAL A 25 12.38 -11.68 6.34
CA VAL A 25 13.80 -12.03 6.47
C VAL A 25 14.21 -11.98 7.96
N PRO A 26 14.68 -13.07 8.56
CA PRO A 26 15.03 -13.11 9.99
C PRO A 26 16.15 -12.13 10.34
N VAL A 27 16.04 -11.46 11.49
CA VAL A 27 17.06 -10.54 12.03
C VAL A 27 17.79 -11.21 13.18
N GLY A 28 18.73 -12.09 12.87
CA GLY A 28 19.46 -12.84 13.90
C GLY A 28 18.50 -13.56 14.86
N ASP A 29 18.84 -13.58 16.14
CA ASP A 29 18.03 -14.24 17.20
C ASP A 29 17.10 -13.24 17.93
N THR A 30 16.76 -12.12 17.30
CA THR A 30 15.98 -11.02 17.96
C THR A 30 14.49 -11.28 17.99
N GLY A 31 13.97 -12.25 17.24
CA GLY A 31 12.53 -12.49 17.06
C GLY A 31 11.83 -11.48 16.13
N TYR A 32 12.57 -10.55 15.53
CA TYR A 32 12.08 -9.64 14.51
C TYR A 32 12.41 -10.13 13.10
N VAL A 33 11.60 -9.70 12.14
CA VAL A 33 11.83 -9.96 10.72
C VAL A 33 11.88 -8.64 9.95
N TRP A 34 12.66 -8.61 8.87
CA TRP A 34 12.71 -7.50 7.93
C TRP A 34 11.82 -7.78 6.73
N ASP A 35 11.10 -6.78 6.29
CA ASP A 35 10.50 -6.74 4.96
C ASP A 35 11.29 -5.76 4.09
N VAL A 36 11.75 -6.25 2.97
CA VAL A 36 12.51 -5.47 1.98
C VAL A 36 11.59 -5.15 0.82
N TYR A 37 11.50 -3.89 0.46
CA TYR A 37 10.66 -3.40 -0.63
C TYR A 37 11.49 -3.14 -1.88
N GLU A 38 10.84 -3.19 -3.03
CA GLU A 38 11.45 -2.76 -4.28
C GLU A 38 11.81 -1.28 -4.23
N ASP A 39 12.78 -0.89 -5.06
CA ASP A 39 13.20 0.50 -5.17
C ASP A 39 12.05 1.39 -5.66
N SER A 40 11.83 2.49 -4.97
CA SER A 40 10.84 3.47 -5.40
C SER A 40 11.32 4.28 -6.60
N LEU A 41 10.37 4.75 -7.39
CA LEU A 41 10.62 5.81 -8.35
C LEU A 41 11.17 7.05 -7.62
N ARG A 42 11.86 7.91 -8.36
CA ARG A 42 12.34 9.18 -7.82
C ARG A 42 11.14 10.05 -7.47
N MET A 43 10.89 10.22 -6.17
CA MET A 43 9.79 11.02 -5.64
C MET A 43 10.24 11.79 -4.40
N SER A 44 9.43 12.75 -3.98
CA SER A 44 9.66 13.45 -2.71
C SER A 44 9.53 12.47 -1.54
N THR A 45 10.41 12.59 -0.55
CA THR A 45 10.34 11.81 0.69
C THR A 45 9.05 12.03 1.47
N TYR A 46 8.37 13.15 1.26
CA TYR A 46 7.04 13.43 1.81
C TYR A 46 5.98 12.42 1.37
N LEU A 47 6.15 11.81 0.19
CA LEU A 47 5.22 10.81 -0.35
C LEU A 47 5.51 9.40 0.14
N LEU A 48 6.61 9.20 0.86
CA LEU A 48 6.94 7.88 1.41
C LEU A 48 5.99 7.54 2.55
N ALA A 49 5.27 6.45 2.40
CA ALA A 49 4.39 5.91 3.42
C ALA A 49 4.77 4.47 3.76
N PHE A 50 4.65 4.13 5.04
CA PHE A 50 4.74 2.76 5.50
C PHE A 50 3.82 2.55 6.70
N ILE A 51 3.29 1.35 6.83
CA ILE A 51 2.43 0.93 7.94
C ILE A 51 2.87 -0.46 8.36
N VAL A 52 2.87 -0.70 9.67
CA VAL A 52 3.00 -2.03 10.26
C VAL A 52 1.75 -2.28 11.08
N SER A 53 1.01 -3.34 10.79
CA SER A 53 -0.28 -3.62 11.42
C SER A 53 -0.65 -5.10 11.33
N ASP A 54 -1.68 -5.48 12.05
CA ASP A 54 -2.39 -6.76 11.96
C ASP A 54 -3.51 -6.77 10.92
N PHE A 55 -3.51 -5.81 9.98
CA PHE A 55 -4.56 -5.68 8.99
C PHE A 55 -4.55 -6.83 7.98
N SER A 56 -5.74 -7.18 7.56
CA SER A 56 -5.96 -8.04 6.41
C SER A 56 -6.38 -7.22 5.19
N TYR A 57 -6.22 -7.78 4.00
CA TYR A 57 -6.57 -7.07 2.78
C TYR A 57 -7.54 -7.84 1.91
N ARG A 58 -8.28 -7.08 1.12
CA ARG A 58 -9.09 -7.56 0.01
C ARG A 58 -8.44 -7.10 -1.29
N VAL A 59 -8.25 -8.03 -2.21
CA VAL A 59 -7.80 -7.71 -3.57
C VAL A 59 -9.02 -7.29 -4.39
N SER A 60 -8.87 -6.23 -5.12
CA SER A 60 -9.82 -5.78 -6.13
C SER A 60 -9.45 -6.31 -7.51
N ALA A 61 -10.34 -6.17 -8.49
CA ALA A 61 -9.97 -6.37 -9.88
C ALA A 61 -8.82 -5.40 -10.27
N PRO A 62 -7.83 -5.86 -11.05
CA PRO A 62 -6.78 -4.95 -11.52
C PRO A 62 -7.38 -3.88 -12.43
N THR A 63 -6.75 -2.71 -12.44
CA THR A 63 -7.11 -1.66 -13.39
C THR A 63 -6.77 -2.07 -14.83
N PRO A 64 -7.31 -1.40 -15.87
CA PRO A 64 -6.95 -1.64 -17.27
C PRO A 64 -5.43 -1.55 -17.53
N ASN A 65 -4.72 -0.71 -16.76
CA ASN A 65 -3.27 -0.57 -16.81
C ASN A 65 -2.52 -1.58 -15.92
N ASN A 66 -3.21 -2.64 -15.47
CA ASN A 66 -2.65 -3.72 -14.67
C ASN A 66 -2.06 -3.28 -13.32
N VAL A 67 -2.55 -2.18 -12.75
CA VAL A 67 -2.21 -1.76 -11.38
C VAL A 67 -2.95 -2.65 -10.40
N GLN A 68 -2.22 -3.31 -9.50
CA GLN A 68 -2.81 -4.11 -8.44
C GLN A 68 -3.44 -3.19 -7.38
N PHE A 69 -4.74 -3.34 -7.13
CA PHE A 69 -5.46 -2.55 -6.16
C PHE A 69 -5.85 -3.40 -4.94
N ARG A 70 -5.48 -2.96 -3.73
CA ARG A 70 -5.78 -3.67 -2.48
C ARG A 70 -6.37 -2.71 -1.46
N ILE A 71 -7.33 -3.21 -0.68
CA ILE A 71 -7.94 -2.47 0.42
C ILE A 71 -7.61 -3.18 1.73
N TRP A 72 -6.90 -2.48 2.60
CA TRP A 72 -6.46 -2.97 3.89
C TRP A 72 -7.37 -2.46 4.99
N SER A 73 -7.73 -3.35 5.91
CA SER A 73 -8.56 -3.02 7.07
C SER A 73 -8.32 -4.00 8.21
N ARG A 74 -8.77 -3.65 9.39
CA ARG A 74 -8.85 -4.62 10.48
C ARG A 74 -9.77 -5.78 10.09
N ALA A 75 -9.49 -6.98 10.59
CA ALA A 75 -10.24 -8.20 10.27
C ALA A 75 -11.76 -8.02 10.49
N ALA A 76 -12.17 -7.34 11.55
CA ALA A 76 -13.57 -7.06 11.86
C ALA A 76 -14.27 -6.15 10.84
N ALA A 77 -13.52 -5.34 10.09
CA ALA A 77 -14.04 -4.36 9.13
C ALA A 77 -13.91 -4.82 7.66
N THR A 78 -13.34 -5.99 7.40
CA THR A 78 -13.09 -6.49 6.03
C THR A 78 -14.36 -6.57 5.18
N ASN A 79 -15.53 -6.84 5.79
CA ASN A 79 -16.79 -6.87 5.06
C ASN A 79 -17.25 -5.49 4.59
N GLN A 80 -16.78 -4.42 5.21
CA GLN A 80 -17.11 -3.03 4.85
C GLN A 80 -16.27 -2.52 3.66
N THR A 81 -15.22 -3.25 3.28
CA THR A 81 -14.31 -2.85 2.20
C THR A 81 -14.79 -3.25 0.80
N VAL A 82 -15.92 -3.98 0.70
CA VAL A 82 -16.45 -4.49 -0.58
C VAL A 82 -16.68 -3.36 -1.57
N TRP A 83 -17.39 -2.32 -1.14
CA TRP A 83 -17.68 -1.17 -1.99
C TRP A 83 -16.41 -0.43 -2.44
N ALA A 84 -15.45 -0.23 -1.52
CA ALA A 84 -14.17 0.41 -1.84
C ALA A 84 -13.36 -0.42 -2.86
N ALA A 85 -13.42 -1.76 -2.77
CA ALA A 85 -12.76 -2.65 -3.70
C ALA A 85 -13.38 -2.62 -5.11
N GLU A 86 -14.66 -2.31 -5.21
CA GLU A 86 -15.35 -2.18 -6.49
C GLU A 86 -15.11 -0.81 -7.13
N ILE A 87 -15.21 0.26 -6.34
CA ILE A 87 -15.16 1.65 -6.85
C ILE A 87 -13.73 2.15 -7.00
N GLY A 88 -12.81 1.74 -6.12
CA GLY A 88 -11.43 2.25 -6.10
C GLY A 88 -10.71 2.18 -7.45
N PRO A 89 -10.67 1.01 -8.13
CA PRO A 89 -10.05 0.90 -9.44
C PRO A 89 -10.71 1.75 -10.52
N GLN A 90 -12.03 1.93 -10.44
CA GLN A 90 -12.78 2.76 -11.40
C GLN A 90 -12.41 4.23 -11.24
N ILE A 91 -12.30 4.71 -9.99
CA ILE A 91 -11.86 6.07 -9.70
C ILE A 91 -10.43 6.30 -10.21
N LEU A 92 -9.53 5.34 -9.95
CA LEU A 92 -8.16 5.44 -10.44
C LEU A 92 -8.11 5.54 -11.96
N SER A 93 -8.83 4.65 -12.66
CA SER A 93 -8.90 4.68 -14.13
C SER A 93 -9.49 5.98 -14.67
N TYR A 94 -10.52 6.53 -13.99
CA TYR A 94 -11.08 7.83 -14.33
C TYR A 94 -10.04 8.96 -14.21
N TYR A 95 -9.24 8.96 -13.15
CA TYR A 95 -8.20 9.99 -12.98
C TYR A 95 -7.05 9.82 -13.98
N GLU A 96 -6.67 8.58 -14.32
CA GLU A 96 -5.68 8.34 -15.36
C GLU A 96 -6.13 8.92 -16.71
N GLU A 97 -7.40 8.74 -17.06
CA GLU A 97 -8.00 9.33 -18.26
C GLU A 97 -8.11 10.85 -18.15
N TYR A 98 -8.60 11.37 -17.03
CA TYR A 98 -8.80 12.80 -16.82
C TYR A 98 -7.51 13.63 -16.88
N PHE A 99 -6.43 13.09 -16.32
CA PHE A 99 -5.12 13.75 -16.32
C PHE A 99 -4.23 13.34 -17.50
N ASP A 100 -4.68 12.44 -18.35
CA ASP A 100 -3.90 11.85 -19.44
C ASP A 100 -2.53 11.32 -18.96
N THR A 101 -2.53 10.68 -17.79
CA THR A 101 -1.32 10.21 -17.12
C THR A 101 -1.60 8.92 -16.37
N SER A 102 -0.88 7.85 -16.71
CA SER A 102 -0.99 6.58 -15.99
C SER A 102 -0.28 6.61 -14.65
N LEU A 103 -0.82 5.89 -13.67
CA LEU A 103 -0.13 5.65 -12.41
C LEU A 103 1.17 4.89 -12.67
N LEU A 104 2.28 5.47 -12.26
CA LEU A 104 3.61 4.87 -12.47
C LEU A 104 3.94 3.76 -11.45
N LEU A 105 3.14 3.63 -10.39
CA LEU A 105 3.34 2.60 -9.37
C LEU A 105 2.66 1.29 -9.79
N PRO A 106 3.28 0.13 -9.51
CA PRO A 106 2.74 -1.18 -9.89
C PRO A 106 1.54 -1.59 -9.04
N LYS A 107 1.31 -0.92 -7.93
CA LYS A 107 0.21 -1.18 -7.01
C LYS A 107 -0.33 0.09 -6.38
N GLN A 108 -1.58 0.01 -5.93
CA GLN A 108 -2.25 1.02 -5.11
C GLN A 108 -2.86 0.33 -3.88
N ASP A 109 -2.43 0.73 -2.70
CA ASP A 109 -2.99 0.26 -1.44
C ASP A 109 -3.86 1.35 -0.82
N MET A 110 -5.13 1.03 -0.55
CA MET A 110 -6.03 1.86 0.24
C MET A 110 -6.13 1.28 1.64
N ILE A 111 -5.94 2.09 2.68
CA ILE A 111 -5.79 1.60 4.04
C ILE A 111 -6.78 2.33 4.96
N ALA A 112 -7.66 1.56 5.59
CA ALA A 112 -8.64 2.07 6.55
C ALA A 112 -8.00 2.22 7.93
N ILE A 113 -7.40 3.39 8.19
CA ILE A 113 -6.76 3.73 9.45
C ILE A 113 -7.77 4.46 10.34
N LEU A 114 -7.87 4.06 11.60
CA LEU A 114 -8.62 4.81 12.62
C LEU A 114 -7.85 6.07 13.02
N ASP A 115 -8.59 7.11 13.33
CA ASP A 115 -8.07 8.36 13.87
C ASP A 115 -6.93 8.97 13.03
N PHE A 116 -7.01 8.80 11.70
CA PHE A 116 -6.07 9.43 10.80
C PHE A 116 -6.27 10.95 10.80
N SER A 117 -5.18 11.68 11.05
CA SER A 117 -5.25 13.15 11.12
C SER A 117 -5.69 13.74 9.79
N ALA A 118 -6.77 14.52 9.81
CA ALA A 118 -7.27 15.20 8.62
C ALA A 118 -6.20 16.11 8.02
N GLY A 119 -5.98 16.03 6.72
CA GLY A 119 -4.99 16.84 5.98
C GLY A 119 -3.69 16.13 5.64
N CYS A 120 -3.46 14.92 6.15
CA CYS A 120 -2.39 14.05 5.66
C CYS A 120 -2.88 13.28 4.42
N CYS A 121 -3.31 13.98 3.40
CA CYS A 121 -3.57 13.35 2.12
C CYS A 121 -2.25 12.97 1.49
N LEU A 122 -2.05 11.70 1.22
CA LEU A 122 -1.01 11.25 0.31
C LEU A 122 -1.45 11.60 -1.11
N PRO A 123 -0.92 12.63 -1.73
CA PRO A 123 -1.12 12.80 -3.15
C PRO A 123 -0.33 11.70 -3.84
N SER A 124 -1.01 10.76 -4.40
CA SER A 124 -0.44 9.80 -5.34
C SER A 124 -0.38 10.36 -6.75
N ILE A 125 -0.13 11.63 -6.88
CA ILE A 125 -0.02 12.28 -8.19
C ILE A 125 1.36 12.93 -8.29
N PRO A 126 2.09 12.67 -9.40
CA PRO A 126 3.41 13.24 -9.65
C PRO A 126 3.35 14.76 -9.84
#